data_ce60ed71a8a932dc5c95dbebcbb2ea5a
#
_entry.id   ce60ed71a8a932dc5c95dbebcbb2ea5a
#
_cell.length_a   1.000
_cell.length_b   1.000
_cell.length_c   1.000
_cell.angle_alpha   90.00
_cell.angle_beta   90.00
_cell.angle_gamma   90.00
#
_symmetry.space_group_name_H-M   'P 1'
#
loop_
_entity.id
_entity.type
_entity.pdbx_description
1 polymer ?
#
loop_
_entity_poly.entity_id
_entity_poly.type
_entity_poly.pdbx_seq_one_letter_code
_entity_poly.pdbx_strand_id
1 'polypeptide(L)'
;MYDSDHRKKVLGALQSMHRSISVLPDSKGLPNIEFVLVVDDMAENPSEPLWVLSRRPQDTHLWLMPDFAFWSWDLPGLGPYDGVVSEIARNEGEDGGWSRKMPNLFWRGKLPMAPKLRNELIAVTKGKEWSDVEPLVPYVVHAPGQSNYASAADQCNSMFIAHVEGEDNSILTKARLRVLT
;
A
#
# COMPACT_ATOMS: atom_id res chain seq x y z
N MET A 1 21.68 12.99 7.26
CA MET A 1 20.73 12.47 8.27
C MET A 1 19.61 11.79 7.48
N TYR A 2 19.53 10.46 7.50
CA TYR A 2 18.47 9.75 6.76
C TYR A 2 17.13 10.16 7.36
N ASP A 3 16.20 10.52 6.48
CA ASP A 3 14.82 10.83 6.84
C ASP A 3 14.18 9.63 7.56
N SER A 4 13.30 9.90 8.50
CA SER A 4 12.61 8.87 9.29
C SER A 4 11.83 7.89 8.41
N ASP A 5 11.34 8.36 7.28
CA ASP A 5 10.53 7.56 6.35
C ASP A 5 11.38 6.57 5.56
N HIS A 6 12.56 6.97 5.08
CA HIS A 6 13.51 6.05 4.45
C HIS A 6 13.93 4.93 5.40
N ARG A 7 14.18 5.25 6.68
CA ARG A 7 14.50 4.22 7.67
C ARG A 7 13.40 3.18 7.81
N LYS A 8 12.14 3.60 7.83
CA LYS A 8 10.98 2.69 7.92
C LYS A 8 10.89 1.78 6.69
N LYS A 9 11.08 2.34 5.50
CA LYS A 9 11.11 1.57 4.25
C LYS A 9 12.21 0.51 4.25
N VAL A 10 13.43 0.87 4.64
CA VAL A 10 14.58 -0.05 4.75
C VAL A 10 14.28 -1.17 5.74
N LEU A 11 13.77 -0.85 6.93
CA LEU A 11 13.45 -1.85 7.94
C LEU A 11 12.37 -2.83 7.45
N GLY A 12 11.32 -2.35 6.78
CA GLY A 12 10.29 -3.20 6.19
C GLY A 12 10.85 -4.14 5.12
N ALA A 13 11.71 -3.64 4.23
CA ALA A 13 12.38 -4.44 3.22
C ALA A 13 13.28 -5.53 3.84
N LEU A 14 14.09 -5.18 4.84
CA LEU A 14 14.95 -6.12 5.55
C LEU A 14 14.14 -7.19 6.31
N GLN A 15 13.02 -6.83 6.90
CA GLN A 15 12.12 -7.78 7.55
C GLN A 15 11.54 -8.79 6.55
N SER A 16 11.12 -8.31 5.37
CA SER A 16 10.62 -9.18 4.30
C SER A 16 11.68 -10.15 3.80
N MET A 17 12.91 -9.68 3.61
CA MET A 17 14.06 -10.52 3.24
C MET A 17 14.36 -11.56 4.33
N HIS A 18 14.42 -11.15 5.59
CA HIS A 18 14.69 -12.05 6.71
C HIS A 18 13.65 -13.18 6.77
N ARG A 19 12.35 -12.85 6.65
CA ARG A 19 11.30 -13.87 6.60
C ARG A 19 11.48 -14.83 5.43
N SER A 20 11.77 -14.31 4.24
CA SER A 20 11.98 -15.14 3.06
C SER A 20 13.14 -16.11 3.23
N ILE A 21 14.24 -15.66 3.83
CA ILE A 21 15.40 -16.50 4.13
C ILE A 21 15.08 -17.55 5.19
N SER A 22 14.34 -17.16 6.23
CA SER A 22 14.03 -18.05 7.35
C SER A 22 13.13 -19.24 6.98
N VAL A 23 12.43 -19.18 5.88
CA VAL A 23 11.58 -20.29 5.39
C VAL A 23 12.26 -21.13 4.31
N LEU A 24 13.48 -20.78 3.90
CA LEU A 24 14.24 -21.60 2.96
C LEU A 24 14.74 -22.87 3.65
N PRO A 25 14.64 -24.02 2.98
CA PRO A 25 15.23 -25.25 3.49
C PRO A 25 16.75 -25.10 3.65
N ASP A 26 17.30 -25.58 4.77
CA ASP A 26 18.76 -25.55 5.05
C ASP A 26 19.60 -26.22 3.95
N SER A 27 19.02 -27.13 3.16
CA SER A 27 19.65 -27.80 2.03
C SER A 27 19.94 -26.87 0.84
N LYS A 28 19.34 -25.69 0.79
CA LYS A 28 19.60 -24.68 -0.24
C LYS A 28 20.53 -23.63 0.35
N GLY A 29 21.85 -23.86 0.21
CA GLY A 29 22.82 -22.84 0.58
C GLY A 29 22.53 -21.52 -0.16
N LEU A 30 22.46 -20.43 0.60
CA LEU A 30 22.34 -19.09 0.01
C LEU A 30 23.72 -18.68 -0.52
N PRO A 31 23.81 -18.14 -1.72
CA PRO A 31 25.06 -17.58 -2.22
C PRO A 31 25.43 -16.32 -1.42
N ASN A 32 26.73 -16.06 -1.29
CA ASN A 32 27.19 -14.74 -0.84
C ASN A 32 26.95 -13.74 -1.96
N ILE A 33 26.07 -12.79 -1.71
CA ILE A 33 25.73 -11.73 -2.67
C ILE A 33 25.82 -10.37 -1.99
N GLU A 34 26.28 -9.41 -2.75
CA GLU A 34 26.16 -7.99 -2.42
C GLU A 34 25.19 -7.35 -3.40
N PHE A 35 24.35 -6.47 -2.91
CA PHE A 35 23.40 -5.74 -3.73
C PHE A 35 23.11 -4.38 -3.13
N VAL A 36 22.68 -3.46 -3.96
CA VAL A 36 22.19 -2.15 -3.54
C VAL A 36 20.68 -2.18 -3.53
N LEU A 37 20.11 -1.80 -2.40
CA LEU A 37 18.67 -1.67 -2.20
C LEU A 37 18.28 -0.21 -2.35
N VAL A 38 17.36 0.07 -3.27
CA VAL A 38 16.73 1.38 -3.45
C VAL A 38 15.32 1.32 -2.89
N VAL A 39 15.05 2.14 -1.89
CA VAL A 39 13.74 2.23 -1.21
C VAL A 39 12.95 3.48 -1.62
N ASP A 40 13.46 4.24 -2.58
CA ASP A 40 12.74 5.30 -3.24
C ASP A 40 11.76 4.74 -4.27
N ASP A 41 10.74 5.51 -4.58
CA ASP A 41 9.69 5.10 -5.51
C ASP A 41 10.23 4.84 -6.91
N MET A 42 11.32 5.53 -7.28
CA MET A 42 12.04 5.35 -8.55
C MET A 42 13.55 5.34 -8.33
N ALA A 43 14.25 4.46 -9.02
CA ALA A 43 15.72 4.50 -9.09
C ALA A 43 16.16 5.60 -10.05
N GLU A 44 16.99 6.53 -9.57
CA GLU A 44 17.66 7.52 -10.42
C GLU A 44 18.85 6.85 -11.12
N ASN A 45 19.01 7.12 -12.44
CA ASN A 45 20.13 6.65 -13.27
C ASN A 45 20.44 5.14 -13.12
N PRO A 46 19.52 4.25 -13.45
CA PRO A 46 19.66 2.82 -13.20
C PRO A 46 20.62 2.16 -14.21
N SER A 47 21.92 2.46 -14.14
CA SER A 47 22.96 1.81 -14.97
C SER A 47 23.46 0.50 -14.38
N GLU A 48 23.16 0.22 -13.12
CA GLU A 48 23.66 -0.92 -12.37
C GLU A 48 22.50 -1.85 -11.94
N PRO A 49 22.76 -3.13 -11.67
CA PRO A 49 21.78 -4.03 -11.09
C PRO A 49 21.41 -3.57 -9.69
N LEU A 50 20.21 -3.06 -9.53
CA LEU A 50 19.68 -2.58 -8.26
C LEU A 50 18.44 -3.39 -7.87
N TRP A 51 18.23 -3.58 -6.59
CA TRP A 51 16.94 -4.04 -6.05
C TRP A 51 16.06 -2.84 -5.81
N VAL A 52 14.90 -2.83 -6.46
CA VAL A 52 13.98 -1.68 -6.49
C VAL A 52 12.56 -2.10 -6.18
N LEU A 53 11.74 -1.17 -5.68
CA LEU A 53 10.32 -1.40 -5.43
C LEU A 53 9.50 -1.34 -6.73
N SER A 54 9.93 -0.52 -7.68
CA SER A 54 9.27 -0.37 -8.97
C SER A 54 10.28 -0.17 -10.11
N ARG A 55 9.88 -0.49 -11.34
CA ARG A 55 10.71 -0.23 -12.53
C ARG A 55 9.82 0.00 -13.75
N ARG A 56 10.35 0.69 -14.75
CA ARG A 56 9.73 0.77 -16.06
C ARG A 56 9.95 -0.53 -16.85
N PRO A 57 9.12 -0.86 -17.83
CA PRO A 57 9.28 -2.07 -18.65
C PRO A 57 10.64 -2.19 -19.36
N GLN A 58 11.24 -1.05 -19.71
CA GLN A 58 12.56 -1.00 -20.40
C GLN A 58 13.73 -1.19 -19.44
N ASP A 59 13.56 -1.00 -18.15
CA ASP A 59 14.63 -1.08 -17.15
C ASP A 59 14.83 -2.54 -16.69
N THR A 60 15.11 -3.43 -17.64
CA THR A 60 15.15 -4.90 -17.43
C THR A 60 16.27 -5.38 -16.53
N HIS A 61 17.31 -4.55 -16.33
CA HIS A 61 18.44 -4.83 -15.44
C HIS A 61 18.13 -4.56 -13.97
N LEU A 62 17.02 -3.89 -13.67
CA LEU A 62 16.56 -3.68 -12.30
C LEU A 62 15.80 -4.90 -11.79
N TRP A 63 16.08 -5.30 -10.57
CA TRP A 63 15.45 -6.44 -9.93
C TRP A 63 14.33 -5.95 -9.00
N LEU A 64 13.11 -6.38 -9.28
CA LEU A 64 11.97 -6.06 -8.43
C LEU A 64 12.02 -6.87 -7.15
N MET A 65 11.81 -6.20 -6.05
CA MET A 65 11.55 -6.81 -4.76
C MET A 65 10.11 -6.54 -4.31
N PRO A 66 9.54 -7.37 -3.45
CA PRO A 66 8.25 -7.07 -2.84
C PRO A 66 8.31 -5.73 -2.11
N ASP A 67 7.23 -4.98 -2.18
CA ASP A 67 7.06 -3.75 -1.42
C ASP A 67 7.21 -4.04 0.08
N PHE A 68 7.72 -3.05 0.81
CA PHE A 68 7.85 -3.09 2.28
C PHE A 68 6.48 -3.18 2.99
N ALA A 69 5.38 -3.09 2.27
CA ALA A 69 3.98 -3.27 2.69
C ALA A 69 3.62 -2.46 3.96
N PHE A 70 4.27 -1.31 4.12
CA PHE A 70 4.05 -0.40 5.26
C PHE A 70 4.27 -1.00 6.66
N TRP A 71 4.95 -2.14 6.76
CA TRP A 71 5.17 -2.84 8.03
C TRP A 71 5.75 -1.99 9.13
N SER A 72 6.63 -1.08 8.76
CA SER A 72 7.35 -0.22 9.70
C SER A 72 6.64 1.11 9.94
N TRP A 73 5.44 1.28 9.41
CA TRP A 73 4.65 2.47 9.63
C TRP A 73 3.79 2.32 10.89
N ASP A 74 3.79 3.38 11.70
CA ASP A 74 3.04 3.43 12.95
C ASP A 74 1.59 3.88 12.69
N LEU A 75 0.84 3.02 12.02
CA LEU A 75 -0.57 3.23 11.70
C LEU A 75 -1.41 2.06 12.19
N PRO A 76 -2.59 2.30 12.73
CA PRO A 76 -3.48 1.25 13.19
C PRO A 76 -3.88 0.30 12.07
N GLY A 77 -3.87 -1.00 12.35
CA GLY A 77 -4.26 -2.02 11.36
C GLY A 77 -3.26 -2.20 10.20
N LEU A 78 -2.07 -1.58 10.30
CA LEU A 78 -0.92 -1.91 9.46
C LEU A 78 0.02 -2.83 10.22
N GLY A 79 0.49 -3.87 9.55
CA GLY A 79 1.35 -4.88 10.14
C GLY A 79 1.77 -5.93 9.13
N PRO A 80 2.29 -7.06 9.59
CA PRO A 80 2.61 -8.18 8.73
C PRO A 80 1.41 -8.59 7.88
N TYR A 81 1.65 -8.86 6.60
CA TYR A 81 0.61 -9.22 5.63
C TYR A 81 -0.35 -10.29 6.16
N ASP A 82 0.19 -11.37 6.75
CA ASP A 82 -0.61 -12.46 7.31
C ASP A 82 -1.54 -11.99 8.44
N GLY A 83 -1.10 -11.02 9.23
CA GLY A 83 -1.91 -10.41 10.30
C GLY A 83 -3.09 -9.64 9.72
N VAL A 84 -2.83 -8.81 8.72
CA VAL A 84 -3.88 -8.02 8.03
C VAL A 84 -4.88 -8.93 7.33
N VAL A 85 -4.41 -9.94 6.60
CA VAL A 85 -5.29 -10.92 5.94
C VAL A 85 -6.15 -11.69 6.97
N SER A 86 -5.56 -12.08 8.09
CA SER A 86 -6.29 -12.78 9.15
C SER A 86 -7.34 -11.89 9.82
N GLU A 87 -7.08 -10.60 9.94
CA GLU A 87 -8.04 -9.62 10.45
C GLU A 87 -9.21 -9.42 9.48
N ILE A 88 -8.92 -9.27 8.20
CA ILE A 88 -9.94 -9.19 7.15
C ILE A 88 -10.81 -10.44 7.16
N ALA A 89 -10.22 -11.63 7.15
CA ALA A 89 -10.94 -12.89 7.17
C ALA A 89 -11.85 -13.05 8.40
N ARG A 90 -11.40 -12.62 9.58
CA ARG A 90 -12.23 -12.63 10.79
C ARG A 90 -13.43 -11.70 10.67
N ASN A 91 -13.26 -10.52 10.06
CA ASN A 91 -14.33 -9.56 9.88
C ASN A 91 -15.34 -10.03 8.83
N GLU A 92 -14.89 -10.68 7.78
CA GLU A 92 -15.75 -11.20 6.71
C GLU A 92 -16.54 -12.45 7.12
N GLY A 93 -16.00 -13.30 8.01
CA GLY A 93 -16.60 -14.55 8.43
C GLY A 93 -16.60 -15.62 7.35
N GLU A 94 -17.22 -16.78 7.63
CA GLU A 94 -17.19 -17.97 6.76
C GLU A 94 -17.91 -17.76 5.40
N ASP A 95 -18.87 -16.84 5.33
CA ASP A 95 -19.70 -16.59 4.13
C ASP A 95 -19.06 -15.60 3.14
N GLY A 96 -17.79 -15.19 3.37
CA GLY A 96 -17.16 -14.13 2.60
C GLY A 96 -17.79 -12.74 2.79
N GLY A 97 -18.78 -12.63 3.66
CA GLY A 97 -19.34 -11.39 4.18
C GLY A 97 -19.99 -10.43 3.19
N TRP A 98 -20.06 -10.76 1.90
CA TRP A 98 -20.54 -9.83 0.85
C TRP A 98 -21.92 -9.23 1.16
N SER A 99 -22.87 -10.04 1.57
CA SER A 99 -24.24 -9.59 1.89
C SER A 99 -24.32 -8.67 3.11
N ARG A 100 -23.28 -8.62 3.93
CA ARG A 100 -23.19 -7.76 5.12
C ARG A 100 -22.44 -6.45 4.86
N LYS A 101 -21.77 -6.34 3.70
CA LYS A 101 -21.03 -5.14 3.34
C LYS A 101 -21.99 -3.98 3.06
N MET A 102 -21.57 -2.79 3.42
CA MET A 102 -22.29 -1.57 3.08
C MET A 102 -22.29 -1.36 1.57
N PRO A 103 -23.44 -1.10 0.95
CA PRO A 103 -23.52 -0.91 -0.51
C PRO A 103 -23.04 0.49 -0.92
N ASN A 104 -21.81 0.82 -0.55
CA ASN A 104 -21.21 2.12 -0.80
C ASN A 104 -19.84 1.99 -1.47
N LEU A 105 -19.41 3.09 -2.09
CA LEU A 105 -18.07 3.30 -2.58
C LEU A 105 -17.26 3.99 -1.48
N PHE A 106 -16.20 3.35 -1.03
CA PHE A 106 -15.28 3.87 -0.04
C PHE A 106 -14.00 4.44 -0.66
N TRP A 107 -13.52 5.56 -0.16
CA TRP A 107 -12.21 6.09 -0.46
C TRP A 107 -11.71 7.07 0.60
N ARG A 108 -10.44 6.94 0.95
CA ARG A 108 -9.68 7.93 1.73
C ARG A 108 -8.33 8.14 1.07
N GLY A 109 -7.94 9.38 0.83
CA GLY A 109 -6.64 9.69 0.23
C GLY A 109 -6.25 11.15 0.36
N LYS A 110 -4.93 11.42 0.28
CA LYS A 110 -4.38 12.78 0.31
C LYS A 110 -4.65 13.46 -1.04
N LEU A 111 -5.32 14.62 -1.05
CA LEU A 111 -5.65 15.34 -2.29
C LEU A 111 -4.43 15.79 -3.10
N PRO A 112 -3.35 16.30 -2.49
CA PRO A 112 -2.22 16.82 -3.25
C PRO A 112 -1.51 15.80 -4.14
N MET A 113 -1.64 14.49 -3.86
CA MET A 113 -0.91 13.44 -4.57
C MET A 113 -1.40 13.18 -6.01
N ALA A 114 -2.66 13.48 -6.32
CA ALA A 114 -3.20 13.47 -7.69
C ALA A 114 -4.41 14.42 -7.72
N PRO A 115 -4.18 15.73 -7.64
CA PRO A 115 -5.23 16.69 -7.28
C PRO A 115 -6.38 16.71 -8.28
N LYS A 116 -6.10 16.60 -9.56
CA LYS A 116 -7.16 16.62 -10.58
C LYS A 116 -8.11 15.44 -10.41
N LEU A 117 -7.59 14.22 -10.45
CA LEU A 117 -8.40 13.00 -10.41
C LEU A 117 -9.13 12.82 -9.07
N ARG A 118 -8.45 13.11 -7.96
CA ARG A 118 -9.02 12.97 -6.62
C ARG A 118 -10.09 14.02 -6.31
N ASN A 119 -9.90 15.27 -6.77
CA ASN A 119 -10.94 16.28 -6.65
C ASN A 119 -12.15 15.97 -7.55
N GLU A 120 -11.95 15.42 -8.75
CA GLU A 120 -13.03 14.97 -9.61
C GLU A 120 -13.83 13.84 -8.96
N LEU A 121 -13.14 12.83 -8.36
CA LEU A 121 -13.79 11.76 -7.62
C LEU A 121 -14.69 12.33 -6.52
N ILE A 122 -14.17 13.22 -5.67
CA ILE A 122 -14.93 13.84 -4.59
C ILE A 122 -16.13 14.63 -5.15
N ALA A 123 -15.93 15.40 -6.22
CA ALA A 123 -16.98 16.23 -6.79
C ALA A 123 -18.15 15.38 -7.32
N VAL A 124 -17.87 14.28 -8.02
CA VAL A 124 -18.93 13.43 -8.59
C VAL A 124 -19.63 12.55 -7.56
N THR A 125 -19.00 12.28 -6.43
CA THR A 125 -19.54 11.44 -5.34
C THR A 125 -20.21 12.26 -4.25
N LYS A 126 -20.00 13.56 -4.21
CA LYS A 126 -20.52 14.45 -3.16
C LYS A 126 -22.04 14.37 -3.04
N GLY A 127 -22.52 14.11 -1.82
CA GLY A 127 -23.95 14.06 -1.50
C GLY A 127 -24.68 12.84 -2.08
N LYS A 128 -23.97 11.83 -2.55
CA LYS A 128 -24.56 10.55 -2.99
C LYS A 128 -24.68 9.60 -1.81
N GLU A 129 -25.85 9.00 -1.61
CA GLU A 129 -26.11 8.05 -0.52
C GLU A 129 -25.20 6.80 -0.57
N TRP A 130 -24.77 6.42 -1.78
CA TRP A 130 -23.86 5.30 -2.00
C TRP A 130 -22.38 5.66 -1.88
N SER A 131 -22.03 6.83 -1.39
CA SER A 131 -20.66 7.33 -1.35
C SER A 131 -20.18 7.60 0.07
N ASP A 132 -19.06 6.99 0.41
CA ASP A 132 -18.22 7.29 1.56
C ASP A 132 -16.83 7.67 1.06
N VAL A 133 -16.76 8.76 0.30
CA VAL A 133 -15.57 9.26 -0.37
C VAL A 133 -15.16 10.59 0.24
N GLU A 134 -14.04 10.62 0.95
CA GLU A 134 -13.56 11.81 1.64
C GLU A 134 -12.04 11.97 1.53
N PRO A 135 -11.53 13.21 1.60
CA PRO A 135 -10.11 13.44 1.80
C PRO A 135 -9.65 12.80 3.11
N LEU A 136 -8.47 12.19 3.09
CA LEU A 136 -7.87 11.66 4.30
C LEU A 136 -7.50 12.79 5.25
N VAL A 137 -8.05 12.74 6.46
CA VAL A 137 -7.53 13.45 7.62
C VAL A 137 -6.46 12.57 8.24
N PRO A 138 -5.17 12.98 8.23
CA PRO A 138 -4.08 12.12 8.65
C PRO A 138 -4.27 11.61 10.08
N TYR A 139 -3.91 10.34 10.30
CA TYR A 139 -3.83 9.80 11.65
C TYR A 139 -2.71 10.48 12.42
N VAL A 140 -3.05 10.99 13.61
CA VAL A 140 -2.10 11.57 14.55
C VAL A 140 -2.12 10.73 15.83
N VAL A 141 -0.98 10.15 16.19
CA VAL A 141 -0.86 9.22 17.34
C VAL A 141 -1.42 9.81 18.63
N HIS A 142 -1.28 11.11 18.82
CA HIS A 142 -1.75 11.81 20.02
C HIS A 142 -3.19 12.35 19.92
N ALA A 143 -3.85 12.20 18.77
CA ALA A 143 -5.22 12.65 18.56
C ALA A 143 -5.98 11.68 17.61
N PRO A 144 -6.09 10.38 17.96
CA PRO A 144 -6.64 9.36 17.06
C PRO A 144 -8.11 9.62 16.68
N GLY A 145 -8.90 10.21 17.54
CA GLY A 145 -10.31 10.52 17.27
C GLY A 145 -10.57 11.66 16.28
N GLN A 146 -9.53 12.33 15.79
CA GLN A 146 -9.63 13.39 14.78
C GLN A 146 -9.37 12.88 13.35
N SER A 147 -8.93 11.63 13.21
CA SER A 147 -8.64 11.03 11.90
C SER A 147 -9.86 10.29 11.36
N ASN A 148 -10.04 10.34 10.04
CA ASN A 148 -10.95 9.47 9.30
C ASN A 148 -10.19 8.31 8.61
N TYR A 149 -8.99 7.99 9.09
CA TYR A 149 -8.22 6.83 8.63
C TYR A 149 -8.98 5.54 8.91
N ALA A 150 -9.03 4.67 7.92
CA ALA A 150 -9.59 3.33 8.03
C ALA A 150 -8.50 2.29 7.76
N SER A 151 -8.42 1.26 8.59
CA SER A 151 -7.53 0.13 8.37
C SER A 151 -7.92 -0.64 7.10
N ALA A 152 -7.06 -1.53 6.62
CA ALA A 152 -7.40 -2.39 5.49
C ALA A 152 -8.65 -3.26 5.78
N ALA A 153 -8.78 -3.73 7.02
CA ALA A 153 -9.94 -4.51 7.45
C ALA A 153 -11.22 -3.66 7.51
N ASP A 154 -11.13 -2.41 7.98
CA ASP A 154 -12.28 -1.50 7.99
C ASP A 154 -12.77 -1.15 6.59
N GLN A 155 -11.85 -0.98 5.63
CA GLN A 155 -12.20 -0.73 4.24
C GLN A 155 -13.00 -1.87 3.62
N CYS A 156 -12.73 -3.11 4.03
CA CYS A 156 -13.46 -4.30 3.59
C CYS A 156 -14.94 -4.33 4.04
N ASN A 157 -15.38 -3.43 4.92
CA ASN A 157 -16.79 -3.27 5.25
C ASN A 157 -17.63 -2.65 4.13
N SER A 158 -16.99 -2.03 3.14
CA SER A 158 -17.63 -1.46 1.95
C SER A 158 -17.61 -2.46 0.79
N MET A 159 -18.69 -2.48 -0.01
CA MET A 159 -18.75 -3.34 -1.19
C MET A 159 -17.75 -2.92 -2.27
N PHE A 160 -17.47 -1.62 -2.36
CA PHE A 160 -16.62 -1.07 -3.40
C PHE A 160 -15.55 -0.17 -2.80
N ILE A 161 -14.31 -0.38 -3.23
CA ILE A 161 -13.18 0.48 -2.85
C ILE A 161 -12.66 1.15 -4.11
N ALA A 162 -12.60 2.49 -4.10
CA ALA A 162 -11.98 3.22 -5.20
C ALA A 162 -10.44 3.17 -5.05
N HIS A 163 -9.77 2.68 -6.08
CA HIS A 163 -8.33 2.82 -6.19
C HIS A 163 -8.00 4.00 -7.10
N VAL A 164 -7.38 5.03 -6.54
CA VAL A 164 -7.02 6.25 -7.25
C VAL A 164 -5.52 6.44 -7.17
N GLU A 165 -4.89 6.67 -8.32
CA GLU A 165 -3.46 6.89 -8.43
C GLU A 165 -2.93 7.92 -7.43
N GLY A 166 -1.72 7.64 -6.93
CA GLY A 166 -0.89 8.55 -6.13
C GLY A 166 0.15 9.29 -6.97
N GLU A 167 1.12 9.88 -6.30
CA GLU A 167 2.29 10.50 -6.93
C GLU A 167 3.29 9.48 -7.48
N ASP A 168 3.12 8.20 -7.17
CA ASP A 168 4.01 7.16 -7.64
C ASP A 168 4.01 7.16 -9.16
N ASN A 169 5.07 7.69 -9.73
CA ASN A 169 5.37 7.57 -11.17
C ASN A 169 5.61 6.10 -11.58
N SER A 170 5.30 5.17 -10.70
CA SER A 170 5.35 3.76 -10.96
C SER A 170 4.24 3.37 -11.94
N ILE A 171 4.60 3.38 -13.21
CA ILE A 171 4.08 2.52 -14.30
C ILE A 171 2.61 2.65 -14.71
N LEU A 172 1.73 3.26 -13.96
CA LEU A 172 0.33 3.43 -14.34
C LEU A 172 0.03 4.86 -14.84
N THR A 173 0.75 5.29 -15.86
CA THR A 173 0.54 6.58 -16.55
C THR A 173 -0.80 6.68 -17.29
N LYS A 174 -1.73 5.78 -17.05
CA LYS A 174 -3.12 5.92 -17.50
C LYS A 174 -4.02 5.79 -16.30
N ALA A 175 -4.54 6.92 -15.85
CA ALA A 175 -5.57 6.99 -14.84
C ALA A 175 -6.66 5.95 -15.13
N ARG A 176 -6.71 4.89 -14.33
CA ARG A 176 -7.80 3.93 -14.35
C ARG A 176 -8.38 3.88 -12.95
N LEU A 177 -9.59 4.37 -12.82
CA LEU A 177 -10.40 4.04 -11.67
C LEU A 177 -10.63 2.52 -11.71
N ARG A 178 -10.11 1.79 -10.75
CA ARG A 178 -10.45 0.39 -10.54
C ARG A 178 -11.37 0.30 -9.34
N VAL A 179 -12.52 -0.29 -9.55
CA VAL A 179 -13.39 -0.72 -8.47
C VAL A 179 -12.99 -2.16 -8.17
N LEU A 180 -12.49 -2.39 -6.99
CA LEU A 180 -12.16 -3.73 -6.50
C LEU A 180 -13.44 -4.29 -5.85
N THR A 181 -13.90 -5.40 -6.35
CA THR A 181 -15.05 -6.15 -5.83
C THR A 181 -14.58 -7.34 -5.00
#